data_8e552183f9c16d64cff88fc07f1c84fd
#
_entry.id   8e552183f9c16d64cff88fc07f1c84fd
#
_cell.length_a   1.000
_cell.length_b   1.000
_cell.length_c   1.000
_cell.angle_alpha   90.00
_cell.angle_beta   90.00
_cell.angle_gamma   90.00
#
_symmetry.space_group_name_H-M   'P 1'
#
loop_
_entity.id
_entity.type
_entity.pdbx_description
1 polymer ?
#
loop_
_entity_poly.entity_id
_entity_poly.type
_entity_poly.pdbx_seq_one_letter_code
_entity_poly.pdbx_strand_id
1 'polypeptide(L)'
;MRGSFVPLKPYRGVAVLAIAACFALGACETPPLIQYSTETPPLILAPASQAGIKDERGRFREIYCAVLEVRGPSLPDHRPCEEALTHVGTEPAGTGKPVDLGPSKRGLVAAVVPGIGFECFRPWLHPPGTVTQHVRQFGYDAMPLEVDALSGTENNARQIRDAIMAMAPEAGAPRLVLIGYSKGAPDILEAVVAYPEIHSRVAAVVSVAGAIGGSALANDAEQYHADLMRHFPGAKCGPGDGGAVASLRPAARKAWLARNPLPDLRYYSLVTFPQPERISSILVSAYNELARIDARNDSQMIFYDQVVPNSILVGYLNADHWAVAVPINRTHLSIASMFVTENAYPREALLEALLRFVEEDLATPPR
;
A
#
# COMPACT_ATOMS: atom_id res chain seq x y z
N MET A 1 40.05 -53.05 46.94
CA MET A 1 38.63 -52.63 46.94
C MET A 1 38.26 -52.29 45.52
N ARG A 2 37.49 -53.16 44.85
CA ARG A 2 37.06 -52.98 43.45
C ARG A 2 35.65 -52.38 43.45
N GLY A 3 35.48 -51.15 42.95
CA GLY A 3 34.19 -50.49 42.78
C GLY A 3 33.62 -50.85 41.41
N SER A 4 32.45 -51.46 41.43
CA SER A 4 31.72 -51.85 40.22
C SER A 4 30.94 -50.63 39.70
N PHE A 5 31.20 -50.24 38.46
CA PHE A 5 30.39 -49.29 37.70
C PHE A 5 29.20 -50.03 37.08
N VAL A 6 27.98 -49.54 37.34
CA VAL A 6 26.75 -49.97 36.68
C VAL A 6 26.44 -48.98 35.55
N PRO A 7 26.28 -49.41 34.28
CA PRO A 7 25.93 -48.52 33.20
C PRO A 7 24.42 -48.21 33.21
N LEU A 8 24.05 -46.92 33.23
CA LEU A 8 22.69 -46.46 33.01
C LEU A 8 22.30 -46.61 31.54
N LYS A 9 21.21 -47.34 31.28
CA LYS A 9 20.60 -47.44 29.94
C LYS A 9 19.95 -46.12 29.54
N PRO A 10 20.09 -45.64 28.31
CA PRO A 10 19.44 -44.41 27.86
C PRO A 10 17.93 -44.67 27.61
N TYR A 11 17.10 -43.84 28.24
CA TYR A 11 15.66 -43.79 27.99
C TYR A 11 15.38 -43.24 26.57
N ARG A 12 15.18 -44.15 25.61
CA ARG A 12 14.79 -43.80 24.24
C ARG A 12 13.29 -43.51 24.04
N GLY A 13 12.49 -43.58 25.09
CA GLY A 13 11.03 -43.44 25.00
C GLY A 13 10.48 -42.02 25.23
N VAL A 14 11.24 -41.09 25.86
CA VAL A 14 10.73 -39.76 26.24
C VAL A 14 10.87 -38.75 25.11
N ALA A 15 11.86 -38.91 24.23
CA ALA A 15 12.08 -37.97 23.12
C ALA A 15 11.04 -38.08 22.00
N VAL A 16 10.44 -39.24 21.79
CA VAL A 16 9.42 -39.44 20.73
C VAL A 16 8.05 -38.86 21.14
N LEU A 17 7.71 -38.89 22.43
CA LEU A 17 6.46 -38.28 22.93
C LEU A 17 6.51 -36.75 22.95
N ALA A 18 7.68 -36.12 23.14
CA ALA A 18 7.82 -34.67 23.11
C ALA A 18 7.70 -34.10 21.68
N ILE A 19 8.17 -34.84 20.66
CA ILE A 19 8.05 -34.42 19.26
C ILE A 19 6.60 -34.57 18.75
N ALA A 20 5.87 -35.60 19.17
CA ALA A 20 4.46 -35.79 18.81
C ALA A 20 3.55 -34.71 19.46
N ALA A 21 3.86 -34.23 20.66
CA ALA A 21 3.13 -33.17 21.32
C ALA A 21 3.31 -31.79 20.64
N CYS A 22 4.48 -31.53 20.03
CA CYS A 22 4.69 -30.28 19.29
C CYS A 22 3.92 -30.22 17.97
N PHE A 23 3.62 -31.37 17.35
CA PHE A 23 2.79 -31.42 16.13
C PHE A 23 1.28 -31.31 16.41
N ALA A 24 0.83 -31.59 17.64
CA ALA A 24 -0.60 -31.51 18.01
C ALA A 24 -1.02 -30.10 18.48
N LEU A 25 -0.07 -29.18 18.73
CA LEU A 25 -0.37 -27.82 19.15
C LEU A 25 -0.45 -26.82 17.97
N GLY A 26 -0.20 -27.27 16.74
CA GLY A 26 -0.18 -26.43 15.53
C GLY A 26 -1.50 -26.25 14.79
N ALA A 27 -2.64 -26.71 15.31
CA ALA A 27 -3.85 -26.78 14.52
C ALA A 27 -5.13 -26.32 15.21
N CYS A 28 -5.10 -25.14 15.82
CA CYS A 28 -6.33 -24.40 16.08
C CYS A 28 -6.23 -23.01 15.44
N GLU A 29 -5.93 -22.96 14.14
CA GLU A 29 -6.25 -21.76 13.37
C GLU A 29 -7.78 -21.64 13.35
N THR A 30 -8.29 -20.62 14.02
CA THR A 30 -9.69 -20.27 13.86
C THR A 30 -9.91 -19.90 12.40
N PRO A 31 -10.84 -20.57 11.69
CA PRO A 31 -11.08 -20.24 10.30
C PRO A 31 -11.48 -18.77 10.17
N PRO A 32 -11.11 -18.10 9.06
CA PRO A 32 -11.48 -16.71 8.83
C PRO A 32 -13.00 -16.56 8.85
N LEU A 33 -13.48 -15.45 9.40
CA LEU A 33 -14.93 -15.12 9.42
C LEU A 33 -15.45 -14.92 7.99
N ILE A 34 -14.63 -14.34 7.12
CA ILE A 34 -14.92 -14.17 5.70
C ILE A 34 -13.75 -14.78 4.94
N GLN A 35 -14.04 -15.83 4.19
CA GLN A 35 -13.03 -16.53 3.40
C GLN A 35 -12.61 -15.70 2.17
N TYR A 36 -11.42 -15.97 1.65
CA TYR A 36 -10.98 -15.40 0.40
C TYR A 36 -11.92 -15.81 -0.73
N SER A 37 -12.48 -14.83 -1.42
CA SER A 37 -13.28 -15.02 -2.62
C SER A 37 -13.25 -13.77 -3.46
N THR A 38 -13.13 -13.93 -4.76
CA THR A 38 -13.25 -12.85 -5.74
C THR A 38 -14.56 -12.91 -6.52
N GLU A 39 -15.34 -13.98 -6.32
CA GLU A 39 -16.63 -14.21 -6.98
C GLU A 39 -17.72 -13.27 -6.49
N THR A 40 -17.71 -12.99 -5.18
CA THR A 40 -18.69 -12.12 -4.57
C THR A 40 -18.22 -10.67 -4.63
N PRO A 41 -19.05 -9.73 -5.09
CA PRO A 41 -18.74 -8.32 -4.99
C PRO A 41 -18.32 -8.00 -3.56
N PRO A 42 -17.27 -7.18 -3.36
CA PRO A 42 -16.92 -6.74 -2.02
C PRO A 42 -18.15 -6.12 -1.36
N LEU A 43 -18.41 -6.46 -0.10
CA LEU A 43 -19.52 -5.87 0.69
C LEU A 43 -19.51 -4.33 0.67
N ILE A 44 -18.34 -3.75 0.37
CA ILE A 44 -18.17 -2.31 0.22
C ILE A 44 -18.83 -1.74 -1.04
N LEU A 45 -19.13 -2.53 -2.08
CA LEU A 45 -19.73 -1.97 -3.30
C LEU A 45 -21.19 -1.51 -3.09
N ALA A 46 -21.96 -2.17 -2.26
CA ALA A 46 -23.29 -1.69 -1.90
C ALA A 46 -23.25 -0.46 -0.96
N PRO A 47 -22.49 -0.49 0.15
CA PRO A 47 -22.22 0.73 0.91
C PRO A 47 -21.43 1.77 0.12
N ALA A 48 -20.56 1.37 -0.81
CA ALA A 48 -19.74 2.27 -1.61
C ALA A 48 -20.57 3.12 -2.57
N SER A 49 -21.56 2.55 -3.23
CA SER A 49 -22.49 3.34 -4.07
C SER A 49 -23.29 4.33 -3.21
N GLN A 50 -23.66 3.97 -2.00
CA GLN A 50 -24.30 4.85 -1.03
C GLN A 50 -23.33 5.92 -0.47
N ALA A 51 -22.03 5.61 -0.40
CA ALA A 51 -20.97 6.51 0.01
C ALA A 51 -20.41 7.35 -1.15
N GLY A 52 -21.03 7.32 -2.33
CA GLY A 52 -20.60 8.10 -3.49
C GLY A 52 -19.37 7.57 -4.23
N ILE A 53 -18.93 6.33 -3.96
CA ILE A 53 -17.76 5.75 -4.65
C ILE A 53 -18.14 5.40 -6.09
N LYS A 54 -17.37 5.93 -7.03
CA LYS A 54 -17.47 5.63 -8.45
C LYS A 54 -16.53 4.48 -8.81
N ASP A 55 -17.04 3.44 -9.45
CA ASP A 55 -16.23 2.30 -9.89
C ASP A 55 -15.74 2.50 -11.32
N GLU A 56 -14.45 2.74 -11.48
CA GLU A 56 -13.79 2.93 -12.78
C GLU A 56 -12.71 1.85 -13.05
N ARG A 57 -12.82 0.70 -12.38
CA ARG A 57 -11.87 -0.41 -12.54
C ARG A 57 -11.71 -0.86 -13.99
N GLY A 58 -12.79 -0.90 -14.74
CA GLY A 58 -12.76 -1.30 -16.16
C GLY A 58 -11.88 -0.37 -17.00
N ARG A 59 -12.03 0.95 -16.85
CA ARG A 59 -11.18 1.90 -17.58
C ARG A 59 -9.72 1.85 -17.16
N PHE A 60 -9.46 1.77 -15.87
CA PHE A 60 -8.09 1.63 -15.40
C PHE A 60 -7.43 0.34 -15.91
N ARG A 61 -8.16 -0.77 -15.94
CA ARG A 61 -7.68 -2.03 -16.50
C ARG A 61 -7.28 -1.86 -17.97
N GLU A 62 -8.11 -1.21 -18.79
CA GLU A 62 -7.76 -0.92 -20.18
C GLU A 62 -6.41 -0.19 -20.28
N ILE A 63 -6.23 0.87 -19.49
CA ILE A 63 -5.01 1.68 -19.50
C ILE A 63 -3.81 0.87 -19.01
N TYR A 64 -3.95 0.17 -17.87
CA TYR A 64 -2.85 -0.57 -17.29
C TYR A 64 -2.41 -1.75 -18.15
N CYS A 65 -3.36 -2.50 -18.72
CA CYS A 65 -3.06 -3.58 -19.65
C CYS A 65 -2.33 -3.05 -20.90
N ALA A 66 -2.76 -1.93 -21.47
CA ALA A 66 -2.08 -1.33 -22.62
C ALA A 66 -0.63 -0.89 -22.29
N VAL A 67 -0.41 -0.32 -21.10
CA VAL A 67 0.94 0.02 -20.64
C VAL A 67 1.79 -1.24 -20.44
N LEU A 68 1.25 -2.27 -19.80
CA LEU A 68 1.97 -3.53 -19.58
C LEU A 68 2.30 -4.26 -20.90
N GLU A 69 1.40 -4.24 -21.86
CA GLU A 69 1.62 -4.85 -23.18
C GLU A 69 2.77 -4.18 -23.93
N VAL A 70 2.77 -2.84 -23.96
CA VAL A 70 3.73 -2.07 -24.77
C VAL A 70 5.06 -1.86 -24.05
N ARG A 71 5.05 -1.63 -22.73
CA ARG A 71 6.23 -1.27 -21.92
C ARG A 71 6.75 -2.43 -21.09
N GLY A 72 5.85 -3.27 -20.59
CA GLY A 72 6.16 -4.31 -19.60
C GLY A 72 7.35 -5.18 -19.96
N PRO A 73 7.49 -5.70 -21.20
CA PRO A 73 8.61 -6.58 -21.55
C PRO A 73 10.00 -5.96 -21.36
N SER A 74 10.10 -4.61 -21.37
CA SER A 74 11.35 -3.88 -21.15
C SER A 74 11.54 -3.38 -19.72
N LEU A 75 10.53 -3.55 -18.85
CA LEU A 75 10.53 -3.08 -17.47
C LEU A 75 10.86 -4.20 -16.48
N PRO A 76 11.45 -3.87 -15.33
CA PRO A 76 11.64 -4.84 -14.26
C PRO A 76 10.32 -5.41 -13.74
N ASP A 77 10.35 -6.64 -13.22
CA ASP A 77 9.23 -7.30 -12.56
C ASP A 77 7.96 -7.37 -13.42
N HIS A 78 8.12 -7.52 -14.73
CA HIS A 78 6.99 -7.64 -15.66
C HIS A 78 6.03 -8.76 -15.24
N ARG A 79 4.74 -8.46 -15.30
CA ARG A 79 3.63 -9.42 -15.14
C ARG A 79 2.60 -9.21 -16.24
N PRO A 80 1.96 -10.27 -16.74
CA PRO A 80 0.74 -10.12 -17.54
C PRO A 80 -0.33 -9.34 -16.77
N CYS A 81 -1.16 -8.59 -17.48
CA CYS A 81 -2.19 -7.77 -16.88
C CYS A 81 -3.14 -8.56 -15.96
N GLU A 82 -3.54 -9.76 -16.39
CA GLU A 82 -4.43 -10.64 -15.62
C GLU A 82 -3.81 -11.16 -14.32
N GLU A 83 -2.49 -11.15 -14.23
CA GLU A 83 -1.77 -11.49 -13.01
C GLU A 83 -1.46 -10.30 -12.12
N ALA A 84 -1.41 -9.09 -12.70
CA ALA A 84 -1.10 -7.86 -11.98
C ALA A 84 -2.31 -7.27 -11.26
N LEU A 85 -3.52 -7.57 -11.74
CA LEU A 85 -4.79 -7.10 -11.16
C LEU A 85 -5.61 -8.25 -10.60
N THR A 86 -6.25 -8.03 -9.46
CA THR A 86 -7.24 -8.94 -8.88
C THR A 86 -8.62 -8.61 -9.46
N HIS A 87 -9.28 -9.59 -10.06
CA HIS A 87 -10.68 -9.47 -10.43
C HIS A 87 -11.57 -9.66 -9.20
N VAL A 88 -12.52 -8.77 -9.00
CA VAL A 88 -13.46 -8.84 -7.88
C VAL A 88 -14.88 -8.60 -8.37
N GLY A 89 -15.70 -9.63 -8.28
CA GLY A 89 -17.09 -9.59 -8.73
C GLY A 89 -17.22 -9.16 -10.19
N THR A 90 -18.36 -8.56 -10.53
CA THR A 90 -18.53 -7.96 -11.86
C THR A 90 -17.87 -6.60 -11.90
N GLU A 91 -16.81 -6.46 -12.68
CA GLU A 91 -16.21 -5.15 -12.95
C GLU A 91 -17.05 -4.39 -13.97
N PRO A 92 -17.13 -3.05 -13.86
CA PRO A 92 -17.70 -2.24 -14.93
C PRO A 92 -16.96 -2.51 -16.25
N ALA A 93 -17.69 -2.50 -17.35
CA ALA A 93 -17.05 -2.55 -18.65
C ALA A 93 -16.09 -1.35 -18.81
N GLY A 94 -14.99 -1.55 -19.50
CA GLY A 94 -14.13 -0.45 -19.91
C GLY A 94 -14.87 0.49 -20.86
N THR A 95 -14.26 1.62 -21.16
CA THR A 95 -14.87 2.61 -22.05
C THR A 95 -14.77 2.23 -23.53
N GLY A 96 -13.90 1.28 -23.89
CA GLY A 96 -13.53 0.93 -25.25
C GLY A 96 -12.78 2.04 -26.00
N LYS A 97 -12.46 3.15 -25.34
CA LYS A 97 -11.66 4.22 -25.94
C LYS A 97 -10.21 3.77 -26.11
N PRO A 98 -9.57 4.08 -27.24
CA PRO A 98 -8.14 3.87 -27.39
C PRO A 98 -7.36 4.49 -26.24
N VAL A 99 -6.35 3.79 -25.76
CA VAL A 99 -5.45 4.32 -24.70
C VAL A 99 -4.38 5.18 -25.38
N ASP A 100 -4.30 6.44 -24.97
CA ASP A 100 -3.22 7.34 -25.42
C ASP A 100 -1.95 7.06 -24.61
N LEU A 101 -0.96 6.43 -25.26
CA LEU A 101 0.36 6.14 -24.69
C LEU A 101 1.41 7.20 -25.06
N GLY A 102 1.01 8.31 -25.67
CA GLY A 102 1.87 9.45 -25.99
C GLY A 102 2.32 10.24 -24.74
N PRO A 103 3.06 11.34 -24.95
CA PRO A 103 3.47 12.22 -23.86
C PRO A 103 2.29 12.84 -23.12
N SER A 104 2.47 13.08 -21.80
CA SER A 104 1.51 13.82 -20.97
C SER A 104 1.20 15.20 -21.59
N LYS A 105 -0.07 15.59 -21.52
CA LYS A 105 -0.56 16.90 -21.98
C LYS A 105 -0.64 17.92 -20.84
N ARG A 106 -0.57 17.44 -19.59
CA ARG A 106 -0.73 18.26 -18.38
C ARG A 106 0.53 18.44 -17.57
N GLY A 107 1.55 17.60 -17.79
CA GLY A 107 2.78 17.62 -17.00
C GLY A 107 2.53 17.39 -15.51
N LEU A 108 1.69 16.39 -15.18
CA LEU A 108 1.39 16.07 -13.79
C LEU A 108 2.64 15.59 -13.06
N VAL A 109 2.75 15.98 -11.79
CA VAL A 109 3.83 15.59 -10.88
C VAL A 109 3.28 14.73 -9.76
N ALA A 110 3.70 13.48 -9.70
CA ALA A 110 3.39 12.59 -8.58
C ALA A 110 4.22 12.97 -7.35
N ALA A 111 3.58 13.51 -6.32
CA ALA A 111 4.21 13.81 -5.03
C ALA A 111 3.86 12.67 -4.06
N VAL A 112 4.84 11.79 -3.79
CA VAL A 112 4.61 10.52 -3.09
C VAL A 112 4.91 10.66 -1.60
N VAL A 113 3.92 10.41 -0.74
CA VAL A 113 4.06 10.34 0.72
C VAL A 113 4.15 8.87 1.11
N PRO A 114 5.28 8.44 1.71
CA PRO A 114 5.52 7.04 2.03
C PRO A 114 4.75 6.57 3.27
N GLY A 115 4.79 5.25 3.53
CA GLY A 115 4.22 4.61 4.70
C GLY A 115 5.09 4.71 5.96
N ILE A 116 4.57 4.14 7.05
CA ILE A 116 5.28 4.05 8.34
C ILE A 116 6.64 3.36 8.18
N GLY A 117 7.66 3.85 8.85
CA GLY A 117 9.00 3.25 8.88
C GLY A 117 9.82 3.42 7.60
N PHE A 118 9.26 3.95 6.51
CA PHE A 118 9.96 4.05 5.22
C PHE A 118 11.27 4.82 5.31
N GLU A 119 11.29 5.95 6.00
CA GLU A 119 12.48 6.77 6.18
C GLU A 119 13.62 5.98 6.87
N CYS A 120 13.27 5.14 7.86
CA CYS A 120 14.24 4.32 8.60
C CYS A 120 15.03 3.41 7.65
N PHE A 121 14.36 2.89 6.64
CA PHE A 121 14.90 1.93 5.67
C PHE A 121 15.22 2.55 4.31
N ARG A 122 15.08 3.86 4.14
CA ARG A 122 15.34 4.56 2.87
C ARG A 122 16.65 4.13 2.18
N PRO A 123 17.80 4.01 2.88
CA PRO A 123 19.04 3.59 2.23
C PRO A 123 18.97 2.18 1.61
N TRP A 124 18.02 1.37 2.08
CA TRP A 124 17.81 -0.01 1.65
C TRP A 124 16.73 -0.13 0.57
N LEU A 125 15.82 0.85 0.49
CA LEU A 125 14.62 0.79 -0.33
C LEU A 125 14.73 1.60 -1.63
N HIS A 126 15.77 2.41 -1.78
CA HIS A 126 16.00 3.18 -2.98
C HIS A 126 16.95 2.47 -3.97
N PRO A 127 16.41 1.71 -4.93
CA PRO A 127 17.13 1.58 -6.17
C PRO A 127 17.11 2.96 -6.86
N PRO A 128 18.19 3.35 -7.52
CA PRO A 128 18.24 4.68 -8.15
C PRO A 128 17.10 4.83 -9.15
N GLY A 129 16.15 5.66 -8.80
CA GLY A 129 15.25 6.42 -9.69
C GLY A 129 14.51 5.74 -10.84
N THR A 130 14.40 4.40 -10.88
CA THR A 130 13.82 3.70 -12.06
C THR A 130 12.38 4.12 -12.35
N VAL A 131 11.53 4.21 -11.33
CA VAL A 131 10.12 4.61 -11.48
C VAL A 131 10.00 6.06 -11.96
N THR A 132 10.75 6.98 -11.34
CA THR A 132 10.78 8.39 -11.75
C THR A 132 11.33 8.56 -13.17
N GLN A 133 12.44 7.88 -13.50
CA GLN A 133 13.03 7.94 -14.84
C GLN A 133 12.04 7.40 -15.89
N HIS A 134 11.30 6.35 -15.57
CA HIS A 134 10.31 5.79 -16.48
C HIS A 134 9.23 6.81 -16.82
N VAL A 135 8.57 7.40 -15.82
CA VAL A 135 7.44 8.31 -16.08
C VAL A 135 7.90 9.63 -16.72
N ARG A 136 9.13 10.07 -16.46
CA ARG A 136 9.72 11.27 -17.10
C ARG A 136 9.83 11.13 -18.63
N GLN A 137 10.04 9.93 -19.14
CA GLN A 137 10.08 9.68 -20.58
C GLN A 137 8.75 10.03 -21.27
N PHE A 138 7.66 10.06 -20.53
CA PHE A 138 6.32 10.35 -21.00
C PHE A 138 5.79 11.72 -20.54
N GLY A 139 6.67 12.61 -20.09
CA GLY A 139 6.28 13.98 -19.72
C GLY A 139 5.60 14.12 -18.36
N TYR A 140 5.62 13.08 -17.53
CA TYR A 140 5.26 13.14 -16.11
C TYR A 140 6.50 13.39 -15.26
N ASP A 141 6.33 13.67 -13.97
CA ASP A 141 7.39 13.64 -13.00
C ASP A 141 6.94 12.94 -11.71
N ALA A 142 7.91 12.52 -10.90
CA ALA A 142 7.63 11.95 -9.59
C ALA A 142 8.71 12.36 -8.59
N MET A 143 8.27 12.73 -7.38
CA MET A 143 9.16 13.15 -6.29
C MET A 143 8.63 12.63 -4.96
N PRO A 144 9.50 12.28 -4.01
CA PRO A 144 9.07 11.98 -2.65
C PRO A 144 8.72 13.29 -1.91
N LEU A 145 7.65 13.25 -1.10
CA LEU A 145 7.45 14.18 -0.01
C LEU A 145 7.93 13.53 1.28
N GLU A 146 8.92 14.15 1.90
CA GLU A 146 9.52 13.62 3.12
C GLU A 146 8.64 13.94 4.32
N VAL A 147 8.37 12.91 5.13
CA VAL A 147 7.63 13.01 6.39
C VAL A 147 8.31 12.14 7.44
N ASP A 148 8.09 12.42 8.71
CA ASP A 148 8.61 11.61 9.79
C ASP A 148 7.96 10.22 9.80
N ALA A 149 8.77 9.20 9.62
CA ALA A 149 8.32 7.81 9.49
C ALA A 149 7.52 7.30 10.71
N LEU A 150 7.78 7.85 11.90
CA LEU A 150 7.24 7.40 13.18
C LEU A 150 6.34 8.44 13.87
N SER A 151 5.96 9.50 13.16
CA SER A 151 5.04 10.52 13.65
C SER A 151 3.58 10.23 13.30
N GLY A 152 2.67 10.84 14.07
CA GLY A 152 1.24 10.83 13.82
C GLY A 152 0.84 11.61 12.57
N THR A 153 -0.43 11.48 12.16
CA THR A 153 -0.95 12.12 10.93
C THR A 153 -0.91 13.64 11.00
N GLU A 154 -1.20 14.25 12.13
CA GLU A 154 -1.19 15.71 12.29
C GLU A 154 0.21 16.32 12.07
N ASN A 155 1.25 15.68 12.61
CA ASN A 155 2.62 16.15 12.40
C ASN A 155 3.03 16.03 10.94
N ASN A 156 2.76 14.89 10.32
CA ASN A 156 3.09 14.65 8.92
C ASN A 156 2.29 15.55 7.98
N ALA A 157 1.04 15.86 8.31
CA ALA A 157 0.21 16.81 7.55
C ALA A 157 0.84 18.21 7.47
N ARG A 158 1.45 18.70 8.59
CA ARG A 158 2.20 19.96 8.57
C ARG A 158 3.41 19.90 7.66
N GLN A 159 4.17 18.80 7.71
CA GLN A 159 5.35 18.62 6.86
C GLN A 159 4.95 18.57 5.38
N ILE A 160 3.85 17.87 5.04
CA ILE A 160 3.30 17.85 3.68
C ILE A 160 2.92 19.24 3.21
N ARG A 161 2.18 20.02 4.04
CA ARG A 161 1.85 21.41 3.74
C ARG A 161 3.10 22.23 3.49
N ASP A 162 4.06 22.18 4.40
CA ASP A 162 5.27 23.00 4.31
C ASP A 162 6.09 22.65 3.06
N ALA A 163 6.21 21.36 2.72
CA ALA A 163 6.87 20.93 1.51
C ALA A 163 6.16 21.44 0.25
N ILE A 164 4.82 21.35 0.19
CA ILE A 164 4.03 21.86 -0.95
C ILE A 164 4.16 23.37 -1.06
N MET A 165 4.08 24.10 0.06
CA MET A 165 4.16 25.55 0.06
C MET A 165 5.56 26.08 -0.27
N ALA A 166 6.61 25.33 0.04
CA ALA A 166 8.00 25.68 -0.33
C ALA A 166 8.29 25.51 -1.83
N MET A 167 7.47 24.78 -2.56
CA MET A 167 7.60 24.69 -4.02
C MET A 167 7.28 26.04 -4.63
N ALA A 168 8.14 26.51 -5.54
CA ALA A 168 7.91 27.80 -6.21
C ALA A 168 6.57 27.79 -6.95
N PRO A 169 5.75 28.85 -6.81
CA PRO A 169 4.57 29.00 -7.64
C PRO A 169 5.04 29.40 -9.04
N GLU A 170 5.02 28.45 -9.96
CA GLU A 170 5.28 28.74 -11.37
C GLU A 170 3.95 29.08 -12.05
N ALA A 171 3.91 30.16 -12.80
CA ALA A 171 2.76 30.47 -13.65
C ALA A 171 2.59 29.37 -14.70
N GLY A 172 1.49 28.60 -14.63
CA GLY A 172 1.29 27.41 -15.43
C GLY A 172 2.02 26.16 -14.92
N ALA A 173 2.44 26.18 -13.65
CA ALA A 173 3.09 25.03 -13.00
C ALA A 173 2.26 23.77 -13.10
N PRO A 174 2.88 22.59 -13.27
CA PRO A 174 2.22 21.31 -13.17
C PRO A 174 1.52 21.20 -11.83
N ARG A 175 0.29 20.68 -11.83
CA ARG A 175 -0.46 20.43 -10.60
C ARG A 175 -0.03 19.12 -9.98
N LEU A 176 0.06 19.10 -8.66
CA LEU A 176 0.51 17.93 -7.92
C LEU A 176 -0.59 16.87 -7.86
N VAL A 177 -0.22 15.63 -8.11
CA VAL A 177 -0.98 14.44 -7.75
C VAL A 177 -0.36 13.89 -6.47
N LEU A 178 -1.04 14.09 -5.33
CA LEU A 178 -0.57 13.60 -4.04
C LEU A 178 -0.87 12.11 -3.96
N ILE A 179 0.16 11.28 -3.90
CA ILE A 179 0.04 9.82 -3.81
C ILE A 179 0.46 9.37 -2.42
N GLY A 180 -0.50 8.92 -1.62
CA GLY A 180 -0.24 8.37 -0.29
C GLY A 180 -0.18 6.85 -0.33
N TYR A 181 0.98 6.30 0.04
CA TYR A 181 1.13 4.87 0.24
C TYR A 181 0.97 4.52 1.72
N SER A 182 0.15 3.49 2.02
CA SER A 182 -0.02 3.02 3.40
C SER A 182 -0.43 4.16 4.35
N LYS A 183 0.33 4.42 5.41
CA LYS A 183 0.15 5.56 6.33
C LYS A 183 0.20 6.92 5.62
N GLY A 184 0.93 7.05 4.52
CA GLY A 184 0.99 8.30 3.77
C GLY A 184 -0.37 8.77 3.24
N ALA A 185 -1.32 7.86 3.01
CA ALA A 185 -2.66 8.23 2.56
C ALA A 185 -3.46 8.98 3.65
N PRO A 186 -3.63 8.51 4.88
CA PRO A 186 -4.22 9.31 5.94
C PRO A 186 -3.44 10.59 6.28
N ASP A 187 -2.12 10.62 6.12
CA ASP A 187 -1.32 11.84 6.32
C ASP A 187 -1.71 12.93 5.28
N ILE A 188 -1.90 12.53 4.01
CA ILE A 188 -2.40 13.45 2.97
C ILE A 188 -3.83 13.89 3.25
N LEU A 189 -4.73 12.98 3.67
CA LEU A 189 -6.11 13.37 4.00
C LEU A 189 -6.14 14.41 5.12
N GLU A 190 -5.32 14.22 6.16
CA GLU A 190 -5.15 15.21 7.23
C GLU A 190 -4.67 16.55 6.66
N ALA A 191 -3.66 16.53 5.78
CA ALA A 191 -3.10 17.74 5.19
C ALA A 191 -4.12 18.52 4.36
N VAL A 192 -4.90 17.85 3.50
CA VAL A 192 -5.88 18.54 2.66
C VAL A 192 -7.09 19.05 3.46
N VAL A 193 -7.41 18.43 4.59
CA VAL A 193 -8.47 18.91 5.48
C VAL A 193 -8.00 20.07 6.33
N ALA A 194 -6.82 19.96 6.94
CA ALA A 194 -6.32 20.95 7.88
C ALA A 194 -5.76 22.22 7.21
N TYR A 195 -5.30 22.12 5.95
CA TYR A 195 -4.56 23.19 5.26
C TYR A 195 -5.14 23.54 3.88
N PRO A 196 -6.27 24.28 3.82
CA PRO A 196 -6.91 24.65 2.55
C PRO A 196 -6.00 25.41 1.57
N GLU A 197 -4.97 26.09 2.06
CA GLU A 197 -4.03 26.85 1.24
C GLU A 197 -3.27 26.02 0.22
N ILE A 198 -3.17 24.67 0.42
CA ILE A 198 -2.51 23.80 -0.55
C ILE A 198 -3.41 23.40 -1.72
N HIS A 199 -4.73 23.55 -1.62
CA HIS A 199 -5.68 23.03 -2.61
C HIS A 199 -5.41 23.53 -4.03
N SER A 200 -5.02 24.80 -4.18
CA SER A 200 -4.75 25.40 -5.50
C SER A 200 -3.58 24.73 -6.24
N ARG A 201 -2.74 23.99 -5.53
CA ARG A 201 -1.57 23.25 -6.07
C ARG A 201 -1.87 21.77 -6.31
N VAL A 202 -2.95 21.25 -5.71
CA VAL A 202 -3.32 19.84 -5.73
C VAL A 202 -4.34 19.59 -6.83
N ALA A 203 -3.98 18.78 -7.81
CA ALA A 203 -4.90 18.34 -8.87
C ALA A 203 -5.74 17.14 -8.41
N ALA A 204 -5.14 16.25 -7.61
CA ALA A 204 -5.77 15.01 -7.19
C ALA A 204 -5.06 14.41 -5.96
N VAL A 205 -5.78 13.55 -5.24
CA VAL A 205 -5.25 12.72 -4.15
C VAL A 205 -5.49 11.25 -4.52
N VAL A 206 -4.44 10.44 -4.44
CA VAL A 206 -4.48 8.99 -4.70
C VAL A 206 -4.06 8.24 -3.45
N SER A 207 -4.90 7.32 -3.01
CA SER A 207 -4.58 6.34 -1.98
C SER A 207 -4.11 5.05 -2.64
N VAL A 208 -2.90 4.60 -2.34
CA VAL A 208 -2.36 3.31 -2.77
C VAL A 208 -2.12 2.45 -1.55
N ALA A 209 -2.82 1.34 -1.42
CA ALA A 209 -2.75 0.49 -0.22
C ALA A 209 -2.92 1.31 1.09
N GLY A 210 -3.73 2.37 1.05
CA GLY A 210 -3.78 3.38 2.11
C GLY A 210 -4.50 2.92 3.37
N ALA A 211 -4.00 3.29 4.54
CA ALA A 211 -4.62 2.99 5.83
C ALA A 211 -5.78 3.95 6.17
N ILE A 212 -6.74 4.09 5.26
CA ILE A 212 -7.84 5.05 5.36
C ILE A 212 -8.74 4.77 6.56
N GLY A 213 -9.21 3.53 6.68
CA GLY A 213 -10.00 3.02 7.82
C GLY A 213 -9.13 2.54 8.99
N GLY A 214 -7.81 2.59 8.83
CA GLY A 214 -6.84 2.08 9.78
C GLY A 214 -6.47 0.61 9.55
N SER A 215 -5.59 0.09 10.39
CA SER A 215 -5.18 -1.31 10.41
C SER A 215 -5.60 -1.97 11.71
N ALA A 216 -6.26 -3.13 11.65
CA ALA A 216 -6.60 -3.90 12.85
C ALA A 216 -5.35 -4.31 13.64
N LEU A 217 -4.20 -4.51 12.97
CA LEU A 217 -2.92 -4.79 13.61
C LEU A 217 -2.47 -3.67 14.57
N ALA A 218 -2.90 -2.43 14.31
CA ALA A 218 -2.54 -1.30 15.17
C ALA A 218 -3.30 -1.28 16.52
N ASN A 219 -4.30 -2.15 16.72
CA ASN A 219 -4.97 -2.27 18.02
C ASN A 219 -4.06 -2.91 19.07
N ASP A 220 -3.30 -3.93 18.65
CA ASP A 220 -2.45 -4.74 19.53
C ASP A 220 -0.98 -4.29 19.45
N ALA A 221 -0.64 -3.43 18.49
CA ALA A 221 0.68 -2.85 18.38
C ALA A 221 0.85 -1.67 19.35
N GLU A 222 2.01 -1.64 20.00
CA GLU A 222 2.44 -0.50 20.81
C GLU A 222 3.46 0.35 20.04
N GLN A 223 3.54 1.64 20.35
CA GLN A 223 4.47 2.55 19.69
C GLN A 223 5.92 2.06 19.74
N TYR A 224 6.32 1.39 20.84
CA TYR A 224 7.69 0.88 20.97
C TYR A 224 8.04 -0.15 19.87
N HIS A 225 7.07 -0.88 19.30
CA HIS A 225 7.33 -1.78 18.17
C HIS A 225 7.74 -1.00 16.91
N ALA A 226 7.11 0.17 16.69
CA ALA A 226 7.54 1.08 15.63
C ALA A 226 8.91 1.68 15.94
N ASP A 227 9.17 2.03 17.19
CA ASP A 227 10.46 2.59 17.64
C ASP A 227 11.62 1.59 17.47
N LEU A 228 11.36 0.27 17.54
CA LEU A 228 12.37 -0.76 17.26
C LEU A 228 12.92 -0.65 15.82
N MET A 229 12.16 -0.11 14.86
CA MET A 229 12.64 0.12 13.50
C MET A 229 13.89 1.03 13.47
N ARG A 230 14.00 1.96 14.42
CA ARG A 230 15.16 2.87 14.52
C ARG A 230 16.46 2.18 14.94
N HIS A 231 16.33 1.04 15.61
CA HIS A 231 17.46 0.25 16.11
C HIS A 231 17.87 -0.87 15.13
N PHE A 232 17.17 -0.98 14.02
CA PHE A 232 17.56 -1.94 13.00
C PHE A 232 18.91 -1.54 12.37
N PRO A 233 19.83 -2.49 12.11
CA PRO A 233 21.13 -2.18 11.54
C PRO A 233 21.01 -1.38 10.24
N GLY A 234 21.59 -0.17 10.23
CA GLY A 234 21.52 0.73 9.07
C GLY A 234 20.29 1.64 9.00
N ALA A 235 19.36 1.56 9.93
CA ALA A 235 18.23 2.48 10.01
C ALA A 235 18.71 3.93 10.26
N LYS A 236 18.05 4.90 9.60
CA LYS A 236 18.35 6.33 9.71
C LYS A 236 17.05 7.12 9.81
N CYS A 237 16.41 7.09 10.98
CA CYS A 237 15.22 7.89 11.24
C CYS A 237 15.18 8.44 12.66
N GLY A 238 14.47 9.56 12.82
CA GLY A 238 14.20 10.17 14.11
C GLY A 238 13.14 9.39 14.92
N PRO A 239 12.93 9.77 16.19
CA PRO A 239 11.91 9.15 17.04
C PRO A 239 10.47 9.52 16.61
N GLY A 240 10.29 10.55 15.78
CA GLY A 240 8.99 11.13 15.55
C GLY A 240 8.36 11.72 16.81
N ASP A 241 7.04 11.94 16.75
CA ASP A 241 6.24 12.40 17.91
C ASP A 241 5.60 11.26 18.71
N GLY A 242 5.88 10.00 18.35
CA GLY A 242 5.33 8.81 18.99
C GLY A 242 3.87 8.48 18.63
N GLY A 243 3.27 9.19 17.67
CA GLY A 243 1.87 9.06 17.30
C GLY A 243 1.58 8.09 16.15
N ALA A 244 2.60 7.51 15.50
CA ALA A 244 2.42 6.74 14.28
C ALA A 244 1.42 5.58 14.42
N VAL A 245 1.61 4.70 15.40
CA VAL A 245 0.75 3.53 15.62
C VAL A 245 -0.66 3.96 16.04
N ALA A 246 -0.78 4.90 16.97
CA ALA A 246 -2.07 5.39 17.46
C ALA A 246 -2.92 5.98 16.34
N SER A 247 -2.30 6.70 15.39
CA SER A 247 -2.99 7.30 14.24
C SER A 247 -3.53 6.28 13.23
N LEU A 248 -3.05 5.02 13.27
CA LEU A 248 -3.49 3.94 12.40
C LEU A 248 -4.56 3.03 13.01
N ARG A 249 -4.94 3.23 14.28
CA ARG A 249 -5.99 2.43 14.91
C ARG A 249 -7.33 2.64 14.24
N PRO A 250 -8.10 1.57 13.91
CA PRO A 250 -9.39 1.70 13.22
C PRO A 250 -10.37 2.65 13.92
N ALA A 251 -10.44 2.61 15.26
CA ALA A 251 -11.30 3.52 16.02
C ALA A 251 -10.92 5.01 15.81
N ALA A 252 -9.61 5.31 15.80
CA ALA A 252 -9.12 6.66 15.58
C ALA A 252 -9.43 7.14 14.14
N ARG A 253 -9.17 6.28 13.15
CA ARG A 253 -9.44 6.61 11.73
C ARG A 253 -10.93 6.81 11.45
N LYS A 254 -11.79 5.90 11.92
CA LYS A 254 -13.25 6.00 11.76
C LYS A 254 -13.78 7.26 12.43
N ALA A 255 -13.31 7.57 13.65
CA ALA A 255 -13.70 8.79 14.35
C ALA A 255 -13.20 10.05 13.62
N TRP A 256 -12.02 10.01 13.01
CA TRP A 256 -11.49 11.13 12.22
C TRP A 256 -12.32 11.35 10.96
N LEU A 257 -12.58 10.30 10.18
CA LEU A 257 -13.39 10.37 8.95
C LEU A 257 -14.80 10.89 9.20
N ALA A 258 -15.40 10.50 10.33
CA ALA A 258 -16.75 10.95 10.70
C ALA A 258 -16.82 12.45 11.03
N ARG A 259 -15.72 13.05 11.50
CA ARG A 259 -15.67 14.46 11.92
C ARG A 259 -15.11 15.41 10.86
N ASN A 260 -14.41 14.89 9.88
CA ASN A 260 -13.64 15.66 8.92
C ASN A 260 -14.14 15.36 7.49
N PRO A 261 -15.15 16.10 6.99
CA PRO A 261 -15.55 15.96 5.59
C PRO A 261 -14.39 16.34 4.68
N LEU A 262 -14.18 15.53 3.66
CA LEU A 262 -13.11 15.78 2.70
C LEU A 262 -13.46 16.98 1.81
N PRO A 263 -12.49 17.88 1.53
CA PRO A 263 -12.70 19.00 0.62
C PRO A 263 -13.00 18.53 -0.82
N ASP A 264 -13.54 19.44 -1.63
CA ASP A 264 -13.87 19.19 -3.04
C ASP A 264 -12.61 19.09 -3.91
N LEU A 265 -11.95 17.93 -3.83
CA LEU A 265 -10.81 17.52 -4.63
C LEU A 265 -11.13 16.16 -5.31
N ARG A 266 -10.35 15.81 -6.33
CA ARG A 266 -10.47 14.48 -6.92
C ARG A 266 -9.74 13.45 -6.06
N TYR A 267 -10.43 12.39 -5.63
CA TYR A 267 -9.87 11.30 -4.82
C TYR A 267 -9.93 9.99 -5.59
N TYR A 268 -8.85 9.23 -5.53
CA TYR A 268 -8.74 7.92 -6.16
C TYR A 268 -8.27 6.88 -5.14
N SER A 269 -8.82 5.68 -5.23
CA SER A 269 -8.42 4.55 -4.38
C SER A 269 -7.92 3.40 -5.24
N LEU A 270 -6.67 3.02 -5.03
CA LEU A 270 -6.02 1.87 -5.60
C LEU A 270 -5.71 0.89 -4.48
N VAL A 271 -6.46 -0.20 -4.44
CA VAL A 271 -6.53 -1.14 -3.32
C VAL A 271 -5.63 -2.33 -3.60
N THR A 272 -4.98 -2.84 -2.57
CA THR A 272 -4.19 -4.07 -2.66
C THR A 272 -4.87 -5.19 -1.87
N PHE A 273 -5.08 -6.32 -2.49
CA PHE A 273 -5.20 -7.61 -1.84
C PHE A 273 -4.87 -8.71 -2.85
N PRO A 274 -3.77 -9.42 -2.63
CA PRO A 274 -3.34 -10.47 -3.53
C PRO A 274 -4.12 -11.75 -3.31
N GLN A 275 -3.96 -12.69 -4.22
CA GLN A 275 -4.21 -14.10 -3.92
C GLN A 275 -3.33 -14.53 -2.73
N PRO A 276 -3.82 -15.39 -1.82
CA PRO A 276 -3.07 -15.76 -0.61
C PRO A 276 -1.67 -16.30 -0.87
N GLU A 277 -1.47 -17.00 -2.00
CA GLU A 277 -0.19 -17.57 -2.42
C GLU A 277 0.83 -16.51 -2.82
N ARG A 278 0.39 -15.27 -3.06
CA ARG A 278 1.24 -14.12 -3.40
C ARG A 278 1.64 -13.27 -2.20
N ILE A 279 1.37 -13.74 -0.99
CA ILE A 279 1.86 -13.08 0.23
C ILE A 279 3.31 -13.51 0.46
N SER A 280 4.22 -12.56 0.54
CA SER A 280 5.61 -12.78 0.90
C SER A 280 5.73 -13.45 2.26
N SER A 281 6.64 -14.41 2.41
CA SER A 281 6.75 -15.27 3.60
C SER A 281 6.85 -14.50 4.92
N ILE A 282 7.55 -13.37 4.93
CA ILE A 282 7.67 -12.49 6.11
C ILE A 282 6.33 -11.83 6.51
N LEU A 283 5.39 -11.72 5.59
CA LEU A 283 4.10 -11.06 5.80
C LEU A 283 2.96 -12.04 6.14
N VAL A 284 3.20 -13.35 6.03
CA VAL A 284 2.18 -14.40 6.24
C VAL A 284 1.56 -14.33 7.64
N SER A 285 2.36 -14.05 8.68
CA SER A 285 1.83 -13.94 10.05
C SER A 285 0.80 -12.82 10.18
N ALA A 286 1.12 -11.65 9.67
CA ALA A 286 0.21 -10.50 9.67
C ALA A 286 -1.01 -10.73 8.76
N TYR A 287 -0.80 -11.37 7.60
CA TYR A 287 -1.91 -11.78 6.75
C TYR A 287 -2.90 -12.69 7.49
N ASN A 288 -2.41 -13.75 8.14
CA ASN A 288 -3.24 -14.69 8.88
C ASN A 288 -3.99 -14.04 10.06
N GLU A 289 -3.38 -13.07 10.71
CA GLU A 289 -4.03 -12.31 11.78
C GLU A 289 -5.21 -11.50 11.24
N LEU A 290 -5.02 -10.76 10.16
CA LEU A 290 -6.10 -10.01 9.50
C LEU A 290 -7.14 -10.94 8.87
N ALA A 291 -6.73 -12.10 8.36
CA ALA A 291 -7.62 -13.07 7.74
C ALA A 291 -8.62 -13.68 8.74
N ARG A 292 -8.40 -13.56 10.04
CA ARG A 292 -9.44 -13.89 11.06
C ARG A 292 -10.65 -12.99 10.95
N ILE A 293 -10.50 -11.80 10.40
CA ILE A 293 -11.57 -10.84 10.13
C ILE A 293 -12.04 -11.01 8.69
N ASP A 294 -11.14 -10.78 7.72
CA ASP A 294 -11.42 -10.93 6.29
C ASP A 294 -10.14 -11.38 5.56
N ALA A 295 -10.21 -12.49 4.85
CA ALA A 295 -9.08 -13.03 4.10
C ALA A 295 -8.68 -12.15 2.89
N ARG A 296 -9.52 -11.17 2.51
CA ARG A 296 -9.19 -10.18 1.48
C ARG A 296 -8.41 -9.02 2.09
N ASN A 297 -7.14 -9.26 2.37
CA ASN A 297 -6.22 -8.28 2.94
C ASN A 297 -4.84 -8.39 2.28
N ASP A 298 -4.05 -7.34 2.42
CA ASP A 298 -2.72 -7.26 1.84
C ASP A 298 -1.59 -7.51 2.85
N SER A 299 -1.92 -8.11 4.00
CA SER A 299 -1.06 -8.34 5.16
C SER A 299 -0.85 -7.12 6.09
N GLN A 300 -1.35 -5.95 5.74
CA GLN A 300 -1.31 -4.76 6.61
C GLN A 300 -2.69 -4.14 6.78
N MET A 301 -3.53 -4.14 5.75
CA MET A 301 -4.90 -3.63 5.77
C MET A 301 -5.87 -4.60 5.12
N ILE A 302 -7.10 -4.60 5.62
CA ILE A 302 -8.24 -5.22 4.95
C ILE A 302 -8.63 -4.34 3.75
N PHE A 303 -9.06 -4.95 2.66
CA PHE A 303 -9.29 -4.25 1.39
C PHE A 303 -10.25 -3.06 1.49
N TYR A 304 -11.32 -3.16 2.28
CA TYR A 304 -12.30 -2.09 2.43
C TYR A 304 -11.80 -0.91 3.29
N ASP A 305 -10.80 -1.14 4.16
CA ASP A 305 -10.18 -0.08 4.96
C ASP A 305 -9.17 0.76 4.15
N GLN A 306 -8.92 0.40 2.88
CA GLN A 306 -8.04 1.13 1.98
C GLN A 306 -8.77 2.18 1.11
N VAL A 307 -10.10 2.21 1.15
CA VAL A 307 -10.91 3.04 0.24
C VAL A 307 -11.21 4.41 0.86
N VAL A 308 -10.89 5.47 0.13
CA VAL A 308 -11.24 6.84 0.51
C VAL A 308 -12.73 7.09 0.28
N PRO A 309 -13.48 7.66 1.23
CA PRO A 309 -14.88 8.04 1.00
C PRO A 309 -15.02 8.97 -0.20
N ASN A 310 -16.10 8.82 -0.98
CA ASN A 310 -16.40 9.58 -2.19
C ASN A 310 -15.30 9.55 -3.28
N SER A 311 -14.42 8.57 -3.25
CA SER A 311 -13.37 8.43 -4.26
C SER A 311 -13.81 7.68 -5.50
N ILE A 312 -12.96 7.71 -6.51
CA ILE A 312 -13.01 6.82 -7.66
C ILE A 312 -12.21 5.57 -7.31
N LEU A 313 -12.87 4.40 -7.33
CA LEU A 313 -12.19 3.11 -7.19
C LEU A 313 -11.52 2.76 -8.53
N VAL A 314 -10.19 2.75 -8.49
CA VAL A 314 -9.36 2.58 -9.69
C VAL A 314 -9.09 1.12 -9.98
N GLY A 315 -8.75 0.32 -8.97
CA GLY A 315 -8.45 -1.09 -9.18
C GLY A 315 -8.10 -1.84 -7.90
N TYR A 316 -8.04 -3.16 -8.05
CA TYR A 316 -7.50 -4.08 -7.05
C TYR A 316 -6.20 -4.67 -7.59
N LEU A 317 -5.11 -4.46 -6.87
CA LEU A 317 -3.79 -4.96 -7.24
C LEU A 317 -3.54 -6.34 -6.64
N ASN A 318 -3.09 -7.28 -7.46
CA ASN A 318 -2.67 -8.61 -7.02
C ASN A 318 -1.24 -8.57 -6.44
N ALA A 319 -1.09 -7.86 -5.35
CA ALA A 319 0.17 -7.58 -4.69
C ALA A 319 -0.02 -7.50 -3.17
N ASP A 320 0.92 -8.06 -2.40
CA ASP A 320 0.98 -7.79 -0.97
C ASP A 320 1.34 -6.33 -0.70
N HIS A 321 1.21 -5.93 0.55
CA HIS A 321 1.39 -4.53 0.94
C HIS A 321 2.73 -3.95 0.50
N TRP A 322 3.82 -4.71 0.58
CA TRP A 322 5.15 -4.23 0.24
C TRP A 322 5.43 -4.28 -1.27
N ALA A 323 4.88 -5.27 -1.97
CA ALA A 323 5.16 -5.47 -3.39
C ALA A 323 4.81 -4.25 -4.25
N VAL A 324 3.77 -3.49 -3.88
CA VAL A 324 3.30 -2.35 -4.67
C VAL A 324 4.22 -1.12 -4.59
N ALA A 325 4.96 -0.94 -3.50
CA ALA A 325 5.74 0.30 -3.28
C ALA A 325 7.21 0.08 -2.89
N VAL A 326 7.55 -1.09 -2.34
CA VAL A 326 8.86 -1.33 -1.71
C VAL A 326 9.64 -2.39 -2.48
N PRO A 327 10.63 -2.01 -3.32
CA PRO A 327 11.30 -2.93 -4.23
C PRO A 327 12.46 -3.71 -3.56
N ILE A 328 12.21 -4.41 -2.45
CA ILE A 328 13.23 -5.14 -1.69
C ILE A 328 13.92 -6.20 -2.55
N ASN A 329 13.17 -6.86 -3.43
CA ASN A 329 13.70 -7.86 -4.35
C ASN A 329 14.75 -7.34 -5.33
N ARG A 330 14.80 -6.02 -5.56
CA ARG A 330 15.79 -5.38 -6.44
C ARG A 330 16.99 -4.85 -5.67
N THR A 331 16.79 -4.48 -4.40
CA THR A 331 17.81 -3.81 -3.58
C THR A 331 18.60 -4.77 -2.71
N HIS A 332 17.97 -5.86 -2.25
CA HIS A 332 18.54 -6.81 -1.31
C HIS A 332 18.22 -8.25 -1.69
N LEU A 333 18.91 -8.78 -2.71
CA LEU A 333 18.65 -10.13 -3.24
C LEU A 333 18.71 -11.24 -2.19
N SER A 334 19.61 -11.15 -1.20
CA SER A 334 19.73 -12.14 -0.13
C SER A 334 18.53 -12.15 0.82
N ILE A 335 17.94 -10.98 1.10
CA ILE A 335 16.73 -10.85 1.90
C ILE A 335 15.52 -11.26 1.07
N ALA A 336 15.48 -10.84 -0.19
CA ALA A 336 14.39 -11.14 -1.10
C ALA A 336 14.19 -12.65 -1.28
N SER A 337 15.29 -13.40 -1.44
CA SER A 337 15.22 -14.86 -1.64
C SER A 337 14.70 -15.64 -0.43
N MET A 338 14.79 -15.06 0.79
CA MET A 338 14.41 -15.76 2.02
C MET A 338 13.06 -15.30 2.58
N PHE A 339 12.70 -14.01 2.43
CA PHE A 339 11.60 -13.43 3.19
C PHE A 339 10.56 -12.67 2.35
N VAL A 340 10.94 -12.14 1.18
CA VAL A 340 10.09 -11.27 0.33
C VAL A 340 9.91 -11.89 -1.05
N THR A 341 9.54 -13.15 -1.08
CA THR A 341 9.50 -14.01 -2.27
C THR A 341 8.59 -13.48 -3.38
N GLU A 342 7.49 -12.85 -3.04
CA GLU A 342 6.47 -12.37 -3.98
C GLU A 342 6.56 -10.84 -4.24
N ASN A 343 7.70 -10.23 -3.93
CA ASN A 343 7.88 -8.77 -4.00
C ASN A 343 8.02 -8.22 -5.44
N ALA A 344 8.14 -9.08 -6.45
CA ALA A 344 8.21 -8.63 -7.85
C ALA A 344 6.85 -8.07 -8.30
N TYR A 345 6.80 -6.77 -8.63
CA TYR A 345 5.61 -6.09 -9.13
C TYR A 345 5.98 -4.97 -10.12
N PRO A 346 5.25 -4.77 -11.24
CA PRO A 346 5.61 -3.80 -12.29
C PRO A 346 5.26 -2.35 -11.88
N ARG A 347 5.99 -1.81 -10.92
CA ARG A 347 5.74 -0.49 -10.29
C ARG A 347 5.86 0.68 -11.26
N GLU A 348 6.77 0.58 -12.23
CA GLU A 348 6.97 1.56 -13.29
C GLU A 348 5.71 1.69 -14.16
N ALA A 349 5.21 0.56 -14.64
CA ALA A 349 3.99 0.50 -15.43
C ALA A 349 2.77 0.92 -14.60
N LEU A 350 2.73 0.57 -13.32
CA LEU A 350 1.65 0.96 -12.42
C LEU A 350 1.56 2.48 -12.27
N LEU A 351 2.69 3.16 -11.98
CA LEU A 351 2.70 4.61 -11.82
C LEU A 351 2.36 5.31 -13.14
N GLU A 352 2.89 4.83 -14.28
CA GLU A 352 2.53 5.37 -15.60
C GLU A 352 1.02 5.26 -15.84
N ALA A 353 0.46 4.07 -15.66
CA ALA A 353 -0.97 3.84 -15.88
C ALA A 353 -1.85 4.68 -14.95
N LEU A 354 -1.45 4.83 -13.69
CA LEU A 354 -2.17 5.64 -12.71
C LEU A 354 -2.18 7.12 -13.10
N LEU A 355 -1.03 7.67 -13.51
CA LEU A 355 -0.94 9.06 -13.95
C LEU A 355 -1.74 9.32 -15.24
N ARG A 356 -1.72 8.37 -16.18
CA ARG A 356 -2.55 8.44 -17.40
C ARG A 356 -4.04 8.43 -17.10
N PHE A 357 -4.46 7.56 -16.19
CA PHE A 357 -5.85 7.49 -15.75
C PHE A 357 -6.29 8.81 -15.09
N VAL A 358 -5.48 9.32 -14.15
CA VAL A 358 -5.76 10.60 -13.48
C VAL A 358 -5.81 11.75 -14.48
N GLU A 359 -4.87 11.81 -15.45
CA GLU A 359 -4.84 12.85 -16.46
C GLU A 359 -6.10 12.79 -17.36
N GLU A 360 -6.54 11.59 -17.76
CA GLU A 360 -7.77 11.40 -18.55
C GLU A 360 -9.01 11.84 -17.78
N ASP A 361 -9.13 11.44 -16.51
CA ASP A 361 -10.30 11.82 -15.68
C ASP A 361 -10.32 13.32 -15.39
N LEU A 362 -9.18 13.95 -15.14
CA LEU A 362 -9.06 15.39 -14.95
C LEU A 362 -9.38 16.22 -16.22
N ALA A 363 -9.33 15.61 -17.40
CA ALA A 363 -9.77 16.26 -18.63
C ALA A 363 -11.30 16.31 -18.75
N THR A 364 -12.02 15.52 -17.97
CA THR A 364 -13.48 15.50 -17.90
C THR A 364 -13.96 16.51 -16.87
N PRO A 365 -14.92 17.41 -17.18
CA PRO A 365 -15.49 18.33 -16.19
C PRO A 365 -15.97 17.58 -14.94
N PRO A 366 -15.88 18.19 -13.75
CA PRO A 366 -16.52 17.62 -12.56
C PRO A 366 -18.02 17.46 -12.84
N ARG A 367 -18.55 16.31 -12.51
CA ARG A 367 -19.97 15.98 -12.64
C ARG A 367 -20.74 16.44 -11.42
#